data_60bc13ff1d430b923a4018005e579f36
#
_entry.id   60bc13ff1d430b923a4018005e579f36
#
_cell.length_a   1.000
_cell.length_b   1.000
_cell.length_c   1.000
_cell.angle_alpha   90.00
_cell.angle_beta   90.00
_cell.angle_gamma   90.00
#
_symmetry.space_group_name_H-M   'P 1'
#
loop_
_entity.id
_entity.type
_entity.pdbx_description
1 polymer ?
#
loop_
_entity_poly.entity_id
_entity_poly.type
_entity_poly.pdbx_seq_one_letter_code
_entity_poly.pdbx_strand_id
1 'polypeptide(L)'
;MFNLVESLIDAWSTHEQVIWNLQIVFMGIMVSLSCGLVGCFVVVRRMALLGDAVSHGILPGIVIAYLLTGSLSVGPVWIGACIAGLGCGACIEWLRTKTPLREDAAMGLTFTSFFALGIVLLSLEVGQVHLDPACILYGEIGLTPLAPELVLWGLPCGNQALWNMGLVCLATMISTVVFYRFLLVTSFDTSLARSLGMPVASIQYGLMLLLALVVVASFESVGVILVLAMMILPPVSSSFLFRRLPNVLLSCLPLSILYSLGGLHLAYWMNFPISASMAITGVVIFLPCCLFGPNGGIFTNTKSLSIQEGSKGIPIN
;
A
#
# COMPACT_ATOMS: atom_id res chain seq x y z
N MET A 1 20.08 16.86 24.36
CA MET A 1 20.17 17.48 23.02
C MET A 1 20.53 16.35 22.07
N PHE A 2 19.57 15.88 21.29
CA PHE A 2 19.79 14.74 20.37
C PHE A 2 20.73 15.21 19.24
N ASN A 3 21.93 14.65 19.20
CA ASN A 3 22.88 14.91 18.12
C ASN A 3 22.45 14.11 16.89
N LEU A 4 21.82 14.77 15.93
CA LEU A 4 21.35 14.19 14.67
C LEU A 4 22.50 13.50 13.90
N VAL A 5 23.72 14.01 14.02
CA VAL A 5 24.93 13.46 13.40
C VAL A 5 25.37 12.16 14.08
N GLU A 6 25.31 12.07 15.41
CA GLU A 6 25.64 10.86 16.15
C GLU A 6 24.65 9.72 15.83
N SER A 7 23.35 10.02 15.83
CA SER A 7 22.32 9.00 15.48
C SER A 7 22.42 8.50 14.04
N LEU A 8 22.86 9.35 13.11
CA LEU A 8 23.14 8.96 11.73
C LEU A 8 24.35 8.04 11.62
N ILE A 9 25.40 8.29 12.42
CA ILE A 9 26.61 7.47 12.44
C ILE A 9 26.34 6.15 13.16
N ASP A 10 25.59 6.16 14.26
CA ASP A 10 25.26 4.98 15.05
C ASP A 10 24.44 3.96 14.24
N ALA A 11 23.54 4.40 13.39
CA ALA A 11 22.76 3.52 12.51
C ALA A 11 23.65 2.69 11.56
N TRP A 12 24.88 3.13 11.26
CA TRP A 12 25.78 2.50 10.30
C TRP A 12 27.15 2.13 10.89
N SER A 13 27.28 2.14 12.23
CA SER A 13 28.57 2.01 12.90
C SER A 13 29.12 0.58 12.90
N THR A 14 28.27 -0.45 12.99
CA THR A 14 28.66 -1.85 13.09
C THR A 14 28.23 -2.62 11.83
N HIS A 15 29.08 -3.54 11.36
CA HIS A 15 28.81 -4.35 10.16
C HIS A 15 27.45 -5.11 10.22
N GLU A 16 27.10 -5.62 11.38
CA GLU A 16 25.80 -6.31 11.58
C GLU A 16 24.63 -5.32 11.47
N GLN A 17 24.73 -4.13 12.07
CA GLN A 17 23.70 -3.09 11.98
C GLN A 17 23.50 -2.61 10.54
N VAL A 18 24.59 -2.50 9.76
CA VAL A 18 24.51 -2.15 8.34
C VAL A 18 23.69 -3.18 7.56
N ILE A 19 23.93 -4.47 7.78
CA ILE A 19 23.18 -5.54 7.11
C ILE A 19 21.71 -5.50 7.50
N TRP A 20 21.39 -5.35 8.78
CA TRP A 20 20.02 -5.29 9.27
C TRP A 20 19.28 -4.07 8.74
N ASN A 21 19.91 -2.90 8.78
CA ASN A 21 19.31 -1.68 8.28
C ASN A 21 19.12 -1.70 6.75
N LEU A 22 20.03 -2.31 6.00
CA LEU A 22 19.85 -2.53 4.57
C LEU A 22 18.66 -3.44 4.28
N GLN A 23 18.44 -4.50 5.04
CA GLN A 23 17.29 -5.38 4.89
C GLN A 23 15.98 -4.63 5.17
N ILE A 24 15.94 -3.82 6.23
CA ILE A 24 14.79 -2.99 6.60
C ILE A 24 14.48 -1.96 5.52
N VAL A 25 15.49 -1.23 5.04
CA VAL A 25 15.32 -0.23 3.97
C VAL A 25 14.84 -0.89 2.69
N PHE A 26 15.42 -2.02 2.31
CA PHE A 26 15.05 -2.75 1.10
C PHE A 26 13.62 -3.28 1.19
N MET A 27 13.21 -3.81 2.34
CA MET A 27 11.82 -4.19 2.61
C MET A 27 10.88 -2.99 2.46
N GLY A 28 11.21 -1.86 3.09
CA GLY A 28 10.41 -0.63 3.01
C GLY A 28 10.28 -0.11 1.57
N ILE A 29 11.34 -0.17 0.76
CA ILE A 29 11.30 0.20 -0.66
C ILE A 29 10.37 -0.73 -1.44
N MET A 30 10.48 -2.06 -1.25
CA MET A 30 9.64 -3.04 -1.95
C MET A 30 8.16 -2.85 -1.61
N VAL A 31 7.83 -2.67 -0.32
CA VAL A 31 6.46 -2.42 0.15
C VAL A 31 5.94 -1.11 -0.41
N SER A 32 6.68 -0.01 -0.23
CA SER A 32 6.26 1.31 -0.69
C SER A 32 6.09 1.38 -2.21
N LEU A 33 6.97 0.72 -2.98
CA LEU A 33 6.88 0.66 -4.44
C LEU A 33 5.66 -0.16 -4.88
N SER A 34 5.46 -1.35 -4.32
CA SER A 34 4.32 -2.22 -4.67
C SER A 34 2.99 -1.55 -4.33
N CYS A 35 2.86 -1.03 -3.12
CA CYS A 35 1.69 -0.30 -2.65
C CYS A 35 1.45 0.97 -3.49
N GLY A 36 2.51 1.73 -3.78
CA GLY A 36 2.44 2.95 -4.57
C GLY A 36 2.00 2.71 -6.01
N LEU A 37 2.51 1.65 -6.68
CA LEU A 37 2.12 1.31 -8.05
C LEU A 37 0.63 0.94 -8.15
N VAL A 38 0.13 0.09 -7.25
CA VAL A 38 -1.31 -0.25 -7.19
C VAL A 38 -2.12 0.96 -6.75
N GLY A 39 -1.63 1.69 -5.75
CA GLY A 39 -2.23 2.90 -5.21
C GLY A 39 -2.46 3.98 -6.28
N CYS A 40 -1.59 4.13 -7.27
CA CYS A 40 -1.80 5.06 -8.39
C CYS A 40 -3.15 4.82 -9.10
N PHE A 41 -3.49 3.57 -9.37
CA PHE A 41 -4.77 3.24 -10.03
C PHE A 41 -5.95 3.37 -9.08
N VAL A 42 -5.78 3.02 -7.83
CA VAL A 42 -6.81 3.12 -6.77
C VAL A 42 -7.16 4.59 -6.50
N VAL A 43 -6.14 5.46 -6.39
CA VAL A 43 -6.31 6.91 -6.16
C VAL A 43 -6.98 7.58 -7.37
N VAL A 44 -6.57 7.25 -8.60
CA VAL A 44 -7.18 7.79 -9.83
C VAL A 44 -8.66 7.41 -9.91
N ARG A 45 -9.03 6.22 -9.46
CA ARG A 45 -10.43 5.75 -9.37
C ARG A 45 -11.22 6.36 -8.21
N ARG A 46 -10.60 7.20 -7.38
CA ARG A 46 -11.16 7.80 -6.15
C ARG A 46 -11.56 6.76 -5.08
N MET A 47 -10.97 5.58 -5.11
CA MET A 47 -11.23 4.47 -4.20
C MET A 47 -10.09 4.31 -3.18
N ALA A 48 -9.54 5.40 -2.65
CA ALA A 48 -8.36 5.35 -1.76
C ALA A 48 -8.59 4.49 -0.49
N LEU A 49 -9.82 4.40 0.00
CA LEU A 49 -10.20 3.56 1.13
C LEU A 49 -10.30 2.05 0.79
N LEU A 50 -10.20 1.68 -0.49
CA LEU A 50 -10.29 0.28 -0.91
C LEU A 50 -9.20 -0.59 -0.29
N GLY A 51 -7.99 -0.03 -0.14
CA GLY A 51 -6.89 -0.73 0.52
C GLY A 51 -7.18 -1.04 1.98
N ASP A 52 -7.75 -0.08 2.70
CA ASP A 52 -8.19 -0.26 4.08
C ASP A 52 -9.30 -1.31 4.18
N ALA A 53 -10.28 -1.22 3.30
CA ALA A 53 -11.38 -2.18 3.25
C ALA A 53 -10.89 -3.62 2.98
N VAL A 54 -9.95 -3.80 2.04
CA VAL A 54 -9.35 -5.11 1.76
C VAL A 54 -8.49 -5.57 2.92
N SER A 55 -7.70 -4.69 3.52
CA SER A 55 -6.83 -4.99 4.66
C SER A 55 -7.60 -5.64 5.82
N HIS A 56 -8.70 -5.06 6.20
CA HIS A 56 -9.56 -5.63 7.25
C HIS A 56 -10.43 -6.79 6.74
N GLY A 57 -10.76 -6.79 5.46
CA GLY A 57 -11.57 -7.83 4.81
C GLY A 57 -10.86 -9.18 4.65
N ILE A 58 -9.54 -9.26 4.78
CA ILE A 58 -8.78 -10.52 4.66
C ILE A 58 -8.86 -11.40 5.92
N LEU A 59 -9.22 -10.83 7.08
CA LEU A 59 -9.21 -11.53 8.37
C LEU A 59 -9.99 -12.86 8.36
N PRO A 60 -11.24 -12.94 7.86
CA PRO A 60 -11.97 -14.23 7.83
C PRO A 60 -11.26 -15.28 6.99
N GLY A 61 -10.57 -14.88 5.92
CA GLY A 61 -9.81 -15.81 5.08
C GLY A 61 -8.60 -16.41 5.79
N ILE A 62 -7.89 -15.60 6.56
CA ILE A 62 -6.76 -16.05 7.39
C ILE A 62 -7.27 -17.06 8.44
N VAL A 63 -8.36 -16.71 9.13
CA VAL A 63 -8.94 -17.58 10.16
C VAL A 63 -9.44 -18.89 9.56
N ILE A 64 -10.17 -18.85 8.44
CA ILE A 64 -10.65 -20.06 7.75
C ILE A 64 -9.47 -20.94 7.28
N ALA A 65 -8.41 -20.34 6.73
CA ALA A 65 -7.22 -21.08 6.33
C ALA A 65 -6.57 -21.79 7.52
N TYR A 66 -6.47 -21.11 8.67
CA TYR A 66 -5.99 -21.70 9.91
C TYR A 66 -6.87 -22.85 10.39
N LEU A 67 -8.21 -22.69 10.38
CA LEU A 67 -9.16 -23.72 10.79
C LEU A 67 -9.07 -25.00 9.93
N LEU A 68 -8.80 -24.83 8.62
CA LEU A 68 -8.71 -25.95 7.69
C LEU A 68 -7.36 -26.67 7.76
N THR A 69 -6.27 -25.97 8.08
CA THR A 69 -4.91 -26.54 8.04
C THR A 69 -4.33 -26.83 9.40
N GLY A 70 -4.87 -26.25 10.48
CA GLY A 70 -4.32 -26.35 11.83
C GLY A 70 -2.95 -25.67 11.99
N SER A 71 -2.50 -24.91 10.97
CA SER A 71 -1.18 -24.28 10.97
C SER A 71 -1.23 -22.86 10.38
N LEU A 72 -0.38 -21.96 10.88
CA LEU A 72 -0.18 -20.61 10.34
C LEU A 72 0.91 -20.61 9.26
N SER A 73 1.03 -21.69 8.48
CA SER A 73 2.00 -21.73 7.38
C SER A 73 1.66 -20.69 6.30
N VAL A 74 2.69 -20.06 5.74
CA VAL A 74 2.59 -18.91 4.82
C VAL A 74 1.68 -19.20 3.63
N GLY A 75 1.80 -20.36 2.99
CA GLY A 75 1.05 -20.71 1.77
C GLY A 75 -0.48 -20.70 1.95
N PRO A 76 -1.06 -21.54 2.83
CA PRO A 76 -2.51 -21.56 3.07
C PRO A 76 -3.07 -20.22 3.56
N VAL A 77 -2.34 -19.53 4.44
CA VAL A 77 -2.74 -18.21 4.96
C VAL A 77 -2.84 -17.18 3.82
N TRP A 78 -1.86 -17.14 2.93
CA TRP A 78 -1.89 -16.24 1.75
C TRP A 78 -3.05 -16.57 0.81
N ILE A 79 -3.30 -17.84 0.52
CA ILE A 79 -4.42 -18.26 -0.34
C ILE A 79 -5.74 -17.84 0.30
N GLY A 80 -5.94 -18.13 1.60
CA GLY A 80 -7.16 -17.74 2.33
C GLY A 80 -7.38 -16.22 2.34
N ALA A 81 -6.32 -15.46 2.65
CA ALA A 81 -6.35 -14.01 2.67
C ALA A 81 -6.65 -13.41 1.28
N CYS A 82 -6.04 -13.93 0.20
CA CYS A 82 -6.31 -13.50 -1.17
C CYS A 82 -7.75 -13.80 -1.58
N ILE A 83 -8.30 -14.97 -1.24
CA ILE A 83 -9.70 -15.33 -1.53
C ILE A 83 -10.65 -14.39 -0.79
N ALA A 84 -10.41 -14.12 0.50
CA ALA A 84 -11.25 -13.21 1.28
C ALA A 84 -11.14 -11.77 0.78
N GLY A 85 -9.92 -11.30 0.44
CA GLY A 85 -9.70 -9.98 -0.14
C GLY A 85 -10.41 -9.79 -1.48
N LEU A 86 -10.35 -10.80 -2.36
CA LEU A 86 -11.14 -10.82 -3.60
C LEU A 86 -12.64 -10.82 -3.32
N GLY A 87 -13.10 -11.63 -2.36
CA GLY A 87 -14.50 -11.70 -1.95
C GLY A 87 -14.99 -10.34 -1.41
N CYS A 88 -14.18 -9.68 -0.59
CA CYS A 88 -14.45 -8.34 -0.08
C CYS A 88 -14.54 -7.32 -1.23
N GLY A 89 -13.56 -7.29 -2.13
CA GLY A 89 -13.57 -6.42 -3.30
C GLY A 89 -14.75 -6.69 -4.24
N ALA A 90 -15.07 -7.96 -4.48
CA ALA A 90 -16.22 -8.34 -5.29
C ALA A 90 -17.56 -7.90 -4.65
N CYS A 91 -17.67 -8.01 -3.33
CA CYS A 91 -18.85 -7.56 -2.58
C CYS A 91 -19.01 -6.03 -2.67
N ILE A 92 -17.93 -5.28 -2.51
CA ILE A 92 -17.91 -3.81 -2.68
C ILE A 92 -18.39 -3.44 -4.09
N GLU A 93 -17.85 -4.07 -5.14
CA GLU A 93 -18.22 -3.80 -6.51
C GLU A 93 -19.67 -4.18 -6.80
N TRP A 94 -20.15 -5.30 -6.26
CA TRP A 94 -21.54 -5.73 -6.38
C TRP A 94 -22.50 -4.73 -5.73
N LEU A 95 -22.20 -4.27 -4.50
CA LEU A 95 -22.97 -3.25 -3.80
C LEU A 95 -23.01 -1.93 -4.59
N ARG A 96 -21.85 -1.48 -5.06
CA ARG A 96 -21.70 -0.24 -5.84
C ARG A 96 -22.52 -0.27 -7.14
N THR A 97 -22.57 -1.41 -7.82
CA THR A 97 -23.22 -1.53 -9.12
C THR A 97 -24.71 -1.84 -9.03
N LYS A 98 -25.17 -2.51 -7.96
CA LYS A 98 -26.54 -2.98 -7.82
C LYS A 98 -27.40 -2.17 -6.85
N THR A 99 -26.78 -1.32 -6.04
CA THR A 99 -27.51 -0.51 -5.06
C THR A 99 -27.21 0.99 -5.29
N PRO A 100 -28.06 1.91 -4.81
CA PRO A 100 -27.82 3.35 -4.90
C PRO A 100 -26.81 3.84 -3.83
N LEU A 101 -26.06 2.96 -3.20
CA LEU A 101 -25.08 3.32 -2.17
C LEU A 101 -23.90 4.05 -2.78
N ARG A 102 -23.39 5.05 -2.05
CA ARG A 102 -22.12 5.70 -2.37
C ARG A 102 -20.96 4.72 -2.17
N GLU A 103 -19.90 4.91 -2.94
CA GLU A 103 -18.70 4.05 -2.88
C GLU A 103 -18.16 3.89 -1.47
N ASP A 104 -18.04 4.99 -0.72
CA ASP A 104 -17.54 4.98 0.65
C ASP A 104 -18.42 4.15 1.60
N ALA A 105 -19.74 4.24 1.44
CA ALA A 105 -20.70 3.47 2.24
C ALA A 105 -20.64 1.96 1.90
N ALA A 106 -20.49 1.61 0.62
CA ALA A 106 -20.36 0.22 0.20
C ALA A 106 -19.05 -0.39 0.74
N MET A 107 -17.94 0.37 0.69
CA MET A 107 -16.67 -0.05 1.29
C MET A 107 -16.80 -0.23 2.80
N GLY A 108 -17.32 0.78 3.52
CA GLY A 108 -17.51 0.74 4.97
C GLY A 108 -18.36 -0.45 5.43
N LEU A 109 -19.52 -0.68 4.79
CA LEU A 109 -20.42 -1.80 5.11
C LEU A 109 -19.75 -3.15 4.90
N THR A 110 -19.05 -3.30 3.78
CA THR A 110 -18.42 -4.58 3.41
C THR A 110 -17.29 -4.93 4.35
N PHE A 111 -16.33 -3.99 4.58
CA PHE A 111 -15.18 -4.31 5.41
C PHE A 111 -15.59 -4.56 6.88
N THR A 112 -16.53 -3.79 7.44
CA THR A 112 -17.00 -4.04 8.79
C THR A 112 -17.70 -5.40 8.92
N SER A 113 -18.46 -5.82 7.90
CA SER A 113 -19.10 -7.13 7.88
C SER A 113 -18.08 -8.27 7.81
N PHE A 114 -17.09 -8.15 6.93
CA PHE A 114 -16.02 -9.15 6.82
C PHE A 114 -15.15 -9.20 8.07
N PHE A 115 -14.78 -8.04 8.62
CA PHE A 115 -14.00 -7.96 9.85
C PHE A 115 -14.75 -8.58 11.04
N ALA A 116 -16.04 -8.25 11.20
CA ALA A 116 -16.89 -8.85 12.24
C ALA A 116 -17.00 -10.37 12.08
N LEU A 117 -17.16 -10.85 10.84
CA LEU A 117 -17.17 -12.28 10.54
C LEU A 117 -15.83 -12.94 10.97
N GLY A 118 -14.70 -12.29 10.65
CA GLY A 118 -13.37 -12.77 11.04
C GLY A 118 -13.22 -12.87 12.56
N ILE A 119 -13.67 -11.84 13.30
CA ILE A 119 -13.63 -11.85 14.77
C ILE A 119 -14.53 -12.95 15.35
N VAL A 120 -15.75 -13.12 14.80
CA VAL A 120 -16.66 -14.19 15.25
C VAL A 120 -16.04 -15.56 15.02
N LEU A 121 -15.45 -15.81 13.85
CA LEU A 121 -14.77 -17.07 13.54
C LEU A 121 -13.60 -17.30 14.51
N LEU A 122 -12.81 -16.25 14.78
CA LEU A 122 -11.69 -16.32 15.70
C LEU A 122 -12.17 -16.64 17.14
N SER A 123 -13.29 -16.04 17.57
CA SER A 123 -13.84 -16.25 18.92
C SER A 123 -14.39 -17.67 19.15
N LEU A 124 -14.80 -18.37 18.08
CA LEU A 124 -15.27 -19.77 18.17
C LEU A 124 -14.14 -20.74 18.48
N GLU A 125 -12.90 -20.39 18.11
CA GLU A 125 -11.71 -21.26 18.29
C GLU A 125 -10.88 -20.94 19.54
N VAL A 126 -11.18 -19.87 20.26
CA VAL A 126 -10.38 -19.29 21.37
C VAL A 126 -10.25 -20.20 22.62
N GLY A 127 -10.61 -21.49 22.53
CA GLY A 127 -10.31 -22.44 23.62
C GLY A 127 -8.81 -22.75 23.79
N GLN A 128 -7.94 -22.59 22.80
CA GLN A 128 -6.56 -23.09 22.87
C GLN A 128 -5.44 -22.22 22.31
N VAL A 129 -5.72 -21.14 21.55
CA VAL A 129 -4.67 -20.29 20.98
C VAL A 129 -5.02 -18.82 21.20
N HIS A 130 -4.17 -18.11 21.94
CA HIS A 130 -4.24 -16.65 22.08
C HIS A 130 -3.73 -16.01 20.78
N LEU A 131 -4.53 -16.09 19.70
CA LEU A 131 -4.32 -15.26 18.54
C LEU A 131 -4.83 -13.87 18.87
N ASP A 132 -3.96 -13.02 19.37
CA ASP A 132 -4.28 -11.61 19.56
C ASP A 132 -4.43 -10.97 18.16
N PRO A 133 -5.62 -10.47 17.79
CA PRO A 133 -5.81 -9.78 16.51
C PRO A 133 -4.83 -8.62 16.34
N ALA A 134 -4.43 -8.00 17.44
CA ALA A 134 -3.40 -6.96 17.44
C ALA A 134 -2.06 -7.50 16.93
N CYS A 135 -1.64 -8.69 17.36
CA CYS A 135 -0.37 -9.29 16.95
C CYS A 135 -0.32 -9.63 15.44
N ILE A 136 -1.48 -9.98 14.86
CA ILE A 136 -1.60 -10.24 13.41
C ILE A 136 -1.59 -8.93 12.61
N LEU A 137 -2.10 -7.83 13.19
CA LEU A 137 -2.25 -6.53 12.54
C LEU A 137 -1.01 -5.62 12.70
N TYR A 138 -0.19 -5.82 13.72
CA TYR A 138 1.00 -5.02 14.01
C TYR A 138 2.28 -5.72 13.55
N GLY A 139 2.44 -5.90 12.22
CA GLY A 139 3.76 -6.23 11.68
C GLY A 139 4.75 -5.09 11.97
N GLU A 140 5.94 -5.40 12.40
CA GLU A 140 6.99 -4.40 12.62
C GLU A 140 8.13 -4.67 11.66
N ILE A 141 8.37 -3.71 10.74
CA ILE A 141 9.43 -3.81 9.73
C ILE A 141 10.82 -4.01 10.37
N GLY A 142 11.00 -3.53 11.60
CA GLY A 142 12.22 -3.73 12.37
C GLY A 142 12.53 -5.20 12.70
N LEU A 143 11.52 -6.07 12.69
CA LEU A 143 11.70 -7.51 12.90
C LEU A 143 12.06 -8.28 11.61
N THR A 144 12.06 -7.62 10.45
CA THR A 144 12.43 -8.24 9.17
C THR A 144 13.74 -9.02 9.23
N PRO A 145 14.84 -8.50 9.83
CA PRO A 145 16.10 -9.25 9.90
C PRO A 145 16.03 -10.55 10.71
N LEU A 146 15.06 -10.68 11.60
CA LEU A 146 14.84 -11.85 12.46
C LEU A 146 13.94 -12.92 11.81
N ALA A 147 13.38 -12.64 10.62
CA ALA A 147 12.56 -13.61 9.91
C ALA A 147 13.40 -14.85 9.52
N PRO A 148 12.77 -16.04 9.44
CA PRO A 148 13.48 -17.27 9.13
C PRO A 148 14.20 -17.18 7.78
N GLU A 149 15.34 -17.86 7.69
CA GLU A 149 16.09 -17.97 6.43
C GLU A 149 15.42 -18.95 5.48
N LEU A 150 15.31 -18.56 4.23
CA LEU A 150 14.86 -19.44 3.15
C LEU A 150 16.01 -20.40 2.79
N VAL A 151 15.83 -21.69 3.07
CA VAL A 151 16.77 -22.71 2.65
C VAL A 151 16.26 -23.34 1.36
N LEU A 152 16.86 -22.99 0.24
CA LEU A 152 16.54 -23.59 -1.07
C LEU A 152 17.67 -24.56 -1.46
N TRP A 153 17.33 -25.82 -1.66
CA TRP A 153 18.31 -26.87 -2.05
C TRP A 153 19.50 -27.04 -1.08
N GLY A 154 19.29 -26.72 0.21
CA GLY A 154 20.33 -26.82 1.24
C GLY A 154 21.28 -25.61 1.31
N LEU A 155 21.07 -24.59 0.51
CA LEU A 155 21.80 -23.32 0.57
C LEU A 155 20.95 -22.25 1.24
N PRO A 156 21.48 -21.48 2.22
CA PRO A 156 20.76 -20.36 2.80
C PRO A 156 20.67 -19.24 1.75
N CYS A 157 19.46 -18.99 1.26
CA CYS A 157 19.19 -17.96 0.24
C CYS A 157 18.80 -16.62 0.84
N GLY A 158 18.96 -16.43 2.15
CA GLY A 158 18.65 -15.20 2.87
C GLY A 158 17.25 -15.17 3.46
N ASN A 159 16.78 -14.01 3.83
CA ASN A 159 15.55 -13.78 4.58
C ASN A 159 14.29 -14.09 3.76
N GLN A 160 13.46 -15.02 4.25
CA GLN A 160 12.23 -15.47 3.57
C GLN A 160 11.22 -14.33 3.34
N ALA A 161 11.08 -13.39 4.28
CA ALA A 161 10.15 -12.26 4.13
C ALA A 161 10.56 -11.34 2.97
N LEU A 162 11.86 -11.10 2.79
CA LEU A 162 12.38 -10.31 1.65
C LEU A 162 12.12 -11.02 0.31
N TRP A 163 12.26 -12.34 0.24
CA TRP A 163 11.96 -13.11 -0.96
C TRP A 163 10.48 -13.05 -1.32
N ASN A 164 9.60 -13.26 -0.33
CA ASN A 164 8.16 -13.21 -0.52
C ASN A 164 7.72 -11.84 -1.04
N MET A 165 8.14 -10.77 -0.36
CA MET A 165 7.82 -9.40 -0.76
C MET A 165 8.46 -9.02 -2.10
N GLY A 166 9.68 -9.47 -2.37
CA GLY A 166 10.37 -9.27 -3.63
C GLY A 166 9.64 -9.89 -4.82
N LEU A 167 9.11 -11.10 -4.65
CA LEU A 167 8.31 -11.78 -5.67
C LEU A 167 7.01 -11.01 -5.95
N VAL A 168 6.33 -10.56 -4.90
CA VAL A 168 5.09 -9.75 -5.04
C VAL A 168 5.39 -8.39 -5.67
N CYS A 169 6.48 -7.74 -5.30
CA CYS A 169 6.92 -6.49 -5.90
C CYS A 169 7.21 -6.67 -7.39
N LEU A 170 7.92 -7.72 -7.78
CA LEU A 170 8.20 -8.04 -9.17
C LEU A 170 6.90 -8.33 -9.94
N ALA A 171 6.00 -9.14 -9.38
CA ALA A 171 4.71 -9.45 -9.97
C ALA A 171 3.86 -8.17 -10.18
N THR A 172 3.88 -7.27 -9.20
CA THR A 172 3.18 -5.98 -9.27
C THR A 172 3.76 -5.09 -10.37
N MET A 173 5.08 -4.99 -10.47
CA MET A 173 5.75 -4.24 -11.53
C MET A 173 5.43 -4.80 -12.91
N ILE A 174 5.55 -6.13 -13.10
CA ILE A 174 5.23 -6.79 -14.36
C ILE A 174 3.77 -6.59 -14.73
N SER A 175 2.84 -6.82 -13.80
CA SER A 175 1.40 -6.62 -14.02
C SER A 175 1.09 -5.18 -14.40
N THR A 176 1.68 -4.21 -13.71
CA THR A 176 1.48 -2.79 -14.00
C THR A 176 1.98 -2.43 -15.40
N VAL A 177 3.13 -2.94 -15.84
CA VAL A 177 3.70 -2.67 -17.17
C VAL A 177 2.90 -3.38 -18.27
N VAL A 178 2.61 -4.67 -18.10
CA VAL A 178 1.90 -5.49 -19.11
C VAL A 178 0.46 -4.99 -19.31
N PHE A 179 -0.25 -4.73 -18.22
CA PHE A 179 -1.65 -4.31 -18.26
C PHE A 179 -1.83 -2.79 -18.24
N TYR A 180 -0.74 -2.00 -18.38
CA TYR A 180 -0.76 -0.55 -18.29
C TYR A 180 -1.87 0.10 -19.09
N ARG A 181 -2.01 -0.25 -20.38
CA ARG A 181 -3.02 0.32 -21.30
C ARG A 181 -4.45 0.03 -20.83
N PHE A 182 -4.71 -1.19 -20.39
CA PHE A 182 -6.02 -1.62 -19.90
C PHE A 182 -6.36 -0.90 -18.59
N LEU A 183 -5.41 -0.85 -17.66
CA LEU A 183 -5.56 -0.16 -16.37
C LEU A 183 -5.75 1.34 -16.56
N LEU A 184 -5.01 1.97 -17.50
CA LEU A 184 -5.14 3.38 -17.80
C LEU A 184 -6.55 3.73 -18.27
N VAL A 185 -7.03 3.09 -19.35
CA VAL A 185 -8.33 3.40 -19.97
C VAL A 185 -9.46 3.14 -18.99
N THR A 186 -9.46 1.99 -18.30
CA THR A 186 -10.51 1.63 -17.34
C THR A 186 -10.51 2.49 -16.07
N SER A 187 -9.39 3.15 -15.73
CA SER A 187 -9.32 4.01 -14.56
C SER A 187 -9.80 5.43 -14.82
N PHE A 188 -9.65 5.93 -16.05
CA PHE A 188 -10.09 7.28 -16.42
C PHE A 188 -11.51 7.31 -17.00
N ASP A 189 -11.84 6.36 -17.86
CA ASP A 189 -13.16 6.31 -18.50
C ASP A 189 -13.61 4.87 -18.76
N THR A 190 -14.50 4.38 -17.89
CA THR A 190 -15.07 3.04 -17.99
C THR A 190 -16.05 2.91 -19.14
N SER A 191 -16.70 3.99 -19.59
CA SER A 191 -17.63 3.99 -20.71
C SER A 191 -16.89 3.86 -22.03
N LEU A 192 -15.80 4.59 -22.19
CA LEU A 192 -14.89 4.45 -23.31
C LEU A 192 -14.27 3.04 -23.38
N ALA A 193 -13.84 2.50 -22.23
CA ALA A 193 -13.29 1.14 -22.17
C ALA A 193 -14.31 0.10 -22.68
N ARG A 194 -15.59 0.23 -22.30
CA ARG A 194 -16.66 -0.65 -22.76
C ARG A 194 -16.93 -0.49 -24.27
N SER A 195 -16.93 0.74 -24.79
CA SER A 195 -17.13 0.99 -26.22
C SER A 195 -15.98 0.43 -27.09
N LEU A 196 -14.77 0.34 -26.53
CA LEU A 196 -13.61 -0.30 -27.16
C LEU A 196 -13.62 -1.84 -27.01
N GLY A 197 -14.67 -2.44 -26.43
CA GLY A 197 -14.77 -3.89 -26.25
C GLY A 197 -13.87 -4.46 -25.17
N MET A 198 -13.32 -3.62 -24.27
CA MET A 198 -12.46 -4.10 -23.19
C MET A 198 -13.26 -4.81 -22.10
N PRO A 199 -12.77 -5.93 -21.53
CA PRO A 199 -13.43 -6.64 -20.46
C PRO A 199 -13.23 -5.90 -19.11
N VAL A 200 -13.97 -4.80 -18.91
CA VAL A 200 -13.81 -3.90 -17.76
C VAL A 200 -13.91 -4.62 -16.43
N ALA A 201 -14.86 -5.55 -16.29
CA ALA A 201 -15.03 -6.33 -15.06
C ALA A 201 -13.79 -7.18 -14.73
N SER A 202 -13.25 -7.89 -15.71
CA SER A 202 -12.04 -8.73 -15.50
C SER A 202 -10.84 -7.89 -15.11
N ILE A 203 -10.66 -6.71 -15.71
CA ILE A 203 -9.57 -5.78 -15.39
C ILE A 203 -9.74 -5.26 -13.96
N GLN A 204 -10.97 -4.99 -13.54
CA GLN A 204 -11.27 -4.51 -12.20
C GLN A 204 -11.01 -5.58 -11.14
N TYR A 205 -11.48 -6.81 -11.35
CA TYR A 205 -11.18 -7.93 -10.46
C TYR A 205 -9.68 -8.26 -10.44
N GLY A 206 -9.00 -8.14 -11.58
CA GLY A 206 -7.54 -8.29 -11.66
C GLY A 206 -6.79 -7.26 -10.80
N LEU A 207 -7.23 -6.00 -10.82
CA LEU A 207 -6.66 -4.96 -9.95
C LEU A 207 -6.96 -5.23 -8.47
N MET A 208 -8.16 -5.70 -8.14
CA MET A 208 -8.52 -6.07 -6.76
C MET A 208 -7.70 -7.26 -6.26
N LEU A 209 -7.47 -8.27 -7.12
CA LEU A 209 -6.59 -9.39 -6.79
C LEU A 209 -5.16 -8.93 -6.53
N LEU A 210 -4.64 -8.07 -7.41
CA LEU A 210 -3.30 -7.51 -7.25
C LEU A 210 -3.18 -6.69 -5.97
N LEU A 211 -4.19 -5.88 -5.66
CA LEU A 211 -4.29 -5.13 -4.41
C LEU A 211 -4.28 -6.06 -3.19
N ALA A 212 -5.14 -7.08 -3.19
CA ALA A 212 -5.21 -8.05 -2.10
C ALA A 212 -3.87 -8.77 -1.90
N LEU A 213 -3.21 -9.18 -2.99
CA LEU A 213 -1.90 -9.83 -2.94
C LEU A 213 -0.83 -8.91 -2.32
N VAL A 214 -0.77 -7.65 -2.77
CA VAL A 214 0.19 -6.66 -2.24
C VAL A 214 -0.09 -6.38 -0.78
N VAL A 215 -1.36 -6.20 -0.40
CA VAL A 215 -1.76 -5.94 0.98
C VAL A 215 -1.37 -7.13 1.87
N VAL A 216 -1.73 -8.36 1.51
CA VAL A 216 -1.43 -9.57 2.30
C VAL A 216 0.06 -9.74 2.53
N ALA A 217 0.87 -9.63 1.46
CA ALA A 217 2.32 -9.76 1.54
C ALA A 217 2.98 -8.66 2.38
N SER A 218 2.46 -7.43 2.27
CA SER A 218 2.96 -6.29 3.03
C SER A 218 2.58 -6.36 4.50
N PHE A 219 1.39 -6.88 4.83
CA PHE A 219 0.92 -7.01 6.21
C PHE A 219 1.83 -7.85 7.07
N GLU A 220 2.22 -9.01 6.55
CA GLU A 220 3.12 -9.94 7.25
C GLU A 220 4.43 -9.25 7.68
N SER A 221 4.89 -8.29 6.87
CA SER A 221 6.21 -7.68 7.05
C SER A 221 6.19 -6.34 7.79
N VAL A 222 5.18 -5.48 7.56
CA VAL A 222 5.26 -4.07 7.98
C VAL A 222 4.04 -3.55 8.74
N GLY A 223 2.97 -4.32 8.78
CA GLY A 223 1.71 -3.94 9.45
C GLY A 223 0.82 -2.99 8.66
N VAL A 224 -0.43 -2.86 9.15
CA VAL A 224 -1.53 -2.14 8.49
C VAL A 224 -1.22 -0.69 8.22
N ILE A 225 -0.74 0.03 9.25
CA ILE A 225 -0.58 1.49 9.22
C ILE A 225 0.38 1.91 8.12
N LEU A 226 1.52 1.21 8.00
CA LEU A 226 2.51 1.54 6.98
C LEU A 226 2.01 1.19 5.58
N VAL A 227 1.32 0.06 5.41
CA VAL A 227 0.75 -0.36 4.11
C VAL A 227 -0.23 0.69 3.59
N LEU A 228 -1.15 1.16 4.43
CA LEU A 228 -2.12 2.19 4.05
C LEU A 228 -1.44 3.52 3.71
N ALA A 229 -0.47 3.95 4.52
CA ALA A 229 0.30 5.15 4.25
C ALA A 229 1.04 5.05 2.90
N MET A 230 1.72 3.93 2.65
CA MET A 230 2.50 3.72 1.42
C MET A 230 1.63 3.48 0.18
N MET A 231 0.35 3.14 0.34
CA MET A 231 -0.56 3.04 -0.78
C MET A 231 -1.10 4.39 -1.24
N ILE A 232 -1.16 5.38 -0.35
CA ILE A 232 -1.74 6.70 -0.65
C ILE A 232 -0.66 7.75 -0.86
N LEU A 233 0.36 7.82 0.00
CA LEU A 233 1.33 8.91 0.00
C LEU A 233 2.20 8.99 -1.27
N PRO A 234 2.83 7.90 -1.79
CA PRO A 234 3.62 7.98 -3.00
C PRO A 234 2.82 8.43 -4.23
N PRO A 235 1.65 7.83 -4.57
CA PRO A 235 0.88 8.27 -5.73
C PRO A 235 0.32 9.68 -5.60
N VAL A 236 -0.13 10.09 -4.42
CA VAL A 236 -0.68 11.44 -4.22
C VAL A 236 0.43 12.48 -4.27
N SER A 237 1.57 12.26 -3.61
CA SER A 237 2.75 13.15 -3.71
C SER A 237 3.21 13.31 -5.16
N SER A 238 3.27 12.19 -5.90
CA SER A 238 3.64 12.17 -7.31
C SER A 238 2.66 12.93 -8.20
N SER A 239 1.36 12.88 -7.90
CA SER A 239 0.34 13.55 -8.70
C SER A 239 0.43 15.09 -8.64
N PHE A 240 0.95 15.64 -7.54
CA PHE A 240 1.26 17.07 -7.44
C PHE A 240 2.51 17.47 -8.24
N LEU A 241 3.44 16.53 -8.45
CA LEU A 241 4.67 16.78 -9.21
C LEU A 241 4.47 16.57 -10.72
N PHE A 242 3.71 15.55 -11.12
CA PHE A 242 3.56 15.15 -12.51
C PHE A 242 2.10 15.03 -12.95
N ARG A 243 1.80 15.46 -14.20
CA ARG A 243 0.45 15.35 -14.79
C ARG A 243 0.20 14.03 -15.51
N ARG A 244 1.26 13.40 -16.02
CA ARG A 244 1.15 12.17 -16.83
C ARG A 244 1.28 10.95 -15.93
N LEU A 245 0.34 10.00 -16.01
CA LEU A 245 0.35 8.79 -15.19
C LEU A 245 1.65 7.98 -15.29
N PRO A 246 2.32 7.84 -16.46
CA PRO A 246 3.61 7.15 -16.51
C PRO A 246 4.68 7.80 -15.64
N ASN A 247 4.72 9.13 -15.59
CA ASN A 247 5.68 9.86 -14.76
C ASN A 247 5.32 9.74 -13.26
N VAL A 248 4.03 9.68 -12.94
CA VAL A 248 3.55 9.41 -11.58
C VAL A 248 4.00 8.02 -11.12
N LEU A 249 3.81 6.99 -11.95
CA LEU A 249 4.27 5.63 -11.65
C LEU A 249 5.80 5.55 -11.49
N LEU A 250 6.55 6.21 -12.38
CA LEU A 250 8.00 6.21 -12.34
C LEU A 250 8.54 6.93 -11.09
N SER A 251 7.88 8.01 -10.66
CA SER A 251 8.28 8.77 -9.48
C SER A 251 7.94 8.08 -8.14
N CYS A 252 7.11 7.03 -8.15
CA CYS A 252 6.91 6.20 -6.97
C CYS A 252 8.23 5.54 -6.51
N LEU A 253 9.14 5.19 -7.42
CA LEU A 253 10.41 4.56 -7.07
C LEU A 253 11.33 5.48 -6.24
N PRO A 254 11.70 6.70 -6.70
CA PRO A 254 12.52 7.59 -5.87
C PRO A 254 11.82 8.00 -4.57
N LEU A 255 10.49 8.16 -4.57
CA LEU A 255 9.75 8.45 -3.34
C LEU A 255 9.79 7.28 -2.35
N SER A 256 9.68 6.04 -2.83
CA SER A 256 9.82 4.85 -1.98
C SER A 256 11.18 4.78 -1.30
N ILE A 257 12.25 5.11 -2.03
CA ILE A 257 13.61 5.18 -1.48
C ILE A 257 13.70 6.28 -0.40
N LEU A 258 13.17 7.47 -0.69
CA LEU A 258 13.18 8.58 0.27
C LEU A 258 12.38 8.27 1.55
N TYR A 259 11.21 7.62 1.42
CA TYR A 259 10.39 7.25 2.57
C TYR A 259 11.06 6.19 3.44
N SER A 260 11.69 5.20 2.82
CA SER A 260 12.38 4.13 3.55
C SER A 260 13.64 4.61 4.24
N LEU A 261 14.51 5.33 3.54
CA LEU A 261 15.73 5.89 4.12
C LEU A 261 15.44 6.95 5.18
N GLY A 262 14.58 7.92 4.84
CA GLY A 262 14.22 8.98 5.77
C GLY A 262 13.49 8.46 7.01
N GLY A 263 12.63 7.45 6.84
CA GLY A 263 11.92 6.81 7.94
C GLY A 263 12.84 6.05 8.88
N LEU A 264 13.83 5.32 8.35
CA LEU A 264 14.84 4.65 9.16
C LEU A 264 15.62 5.66 10.01
N HIS A 265 16.12 6.73 9.39
CA HIS A 265 16.89 7.75 10.13
C HIS A 265 16.05 8.50 11.15
N LEU A 266 14.77 8.78 10.84
CA LEU A 266 13.84 9.40 11.79
C LEU A 266 13.57 8.47 12.99
N ALA A 267 13.46 7.16 12.75
CA ALA A 267 13.27 6.16 13.81
C ALA A 267 14.45 6.14 14.78
N TYR A 268 15.68 6.12 14.27
CA TYR A 268 16.89 6.18 15.11
C TYR A 268 16.99 7.51 15.88
N TRP A 269 16.65 8.63 15.23
CA TRP A 269 16.73 9.95 15.87
C TRP A 269 15.72 10.13 17.00
N MET A 270 14.49 9.67 16.79
CA MET A 270 13.36 9.90 17.72
C MET A 270 13.09 8.70 18.64
N ASN A 271 13.79 7.56 18.46
CA ASN A 271 13.49 6.28 19.13
C ASN A 271 12.02 5.85 18.93
N PHE A 272 11.51 6.00 17.72
CA PHE A 272 10.16 5.58 17.36
C PHE A 272 10.17 4.25 16.60
N PRO A 273 9.01 3.53 16.56
CA PRO A 273 8.86 2.37 15.68
C PRO A 273 9.16 2.75 14.22
N ILE A 274 9.90 1.88 13.52
CA ILE A 274 10.38 2.19 12.16
C ILE A 274 9.21 2.35 11.19
N SER A 275 8.16 1.51 11.30
CA SER A 275 6.95 1.59 10.48
C SER A 275 6.26 2.95 10.61
N ALA A 276 6.06 3.44 11.83
CA ALA A 276 5.45 4.74 12.08
C ALA A 276 6.34 5.89 11.57
N SER A 277 7.66 5.79 11.74
CA SER A 277 8.61 6.80 11.29
C SER A 277 8.65 6.91 9.75
N MET A 278 8.54 5.78 9.03
CA MET A 278 8.41 5.78 7.57
C MET A 278 7.12 6.47 7.11
N ALA A 279 6.00 6.21 7.79
CA ALA A 279 4.73 6.88 7.50
C ALA A 279 4.81 8.39 7.75
N ILE A 280 5.39 8.82 8.87
CA ILE A 280 5.61 10.24 9.19
C ILE A 280 6.49 10.90 8.13
N THR A 281 7.58 10.26 7.74
CA THR A 281 8.48 10.76 6.67
C THR A 281 7.70 10.93 5.36
N GLY A 282 6.81 9.99 5.05
CA GLY A 282 5.91 10.11 3.90
C GLY A 282 5.04 11.36 3.96
N VAL A 283 4.44 11.65 5.12
CA VAL A 283 3.65 12.88 5.32
C VAL A 283 4.52 14.14 5.22
N VAL A 284 5.71 14.13 5.82
CA VAL A 284 6.65 15.26 5.76
C VAL A 284 7.07 15.59 4.31
N ILE A 285 7.25 14.58 3.46
CA ILE A 285 7.56 14.78 2.04
C ILE A 285 6.31 15.16 1.24
N PHE A 286 5.14 14.64 1.60
CA PHE A 286 3.88 14.98 0.95
C PHE A 286 3.51 16.45 1.13
N LEU A 287 3.70 17.02 2.32
CA LEU A 287 3.33 18.40 2.62
C LEU A 287 3.96 19.42 1.65
N PRO A 288 5.28 19.45 1.40
CA PRO A 288 5.84 20.36 0.40
C PRO A 288 5.35 20.08 -1.03
N CYS A 289 5.12 18.80 -1.39
CA CYS A 289 4.53 18.48 -2.69
C CYS A 289 3.12 19.07 -2.83
N CYS A 290 2.31 19.00 -1.79
CA CYS A 290 0.97 19.57 -1.75
C CYS A 290 0.99 21.11 -1.77
N LEU A 291 1.92 21.73 -1.05
CA LEU A 291 2.00 23.21 -0.95
C LEU A 291 2.58 23.84 -2.23
N PHE A 292 3.67 23.28 -2.75
CA PHE A 292 4.48 23.87 -3.83
C PHE A 292 4.44 23.09 -5.14
N GLY A 293 3.68 21.99 -5.22
CA GLY A 293 3.62 21.14 -6.42
C GLY A 293 3.16 21.94 -7.65
N PRO A 294 3.84 21.76 -8.82
CA PRO A 294 3.52 22.51 -10.04
C PRO A 294 2.15 22.16 -10.63
N ASN A 295 1.54 21.05 -10.21
CA ASN A 295 0.29 20.52 -10.76
C ASN A 295 -0.85 20.57 -9.75
N GLY A 296 -1.18 21.75 -9.24
CA GLY A 296 -2.32 21.94 -8.34
C GLY A 296 -1.93 22.11 -6.88
N GLY A 297 -0.67 22.47 -6.61
CA GLY A 297 -0.25 22.90 -5.27
C GLY A 297 -1.01 24.13 -4.81
N ILE A 298 -1.26 24.23 -3.50
CA ILE A 298 -2.08 25.29 -2.89
C ILE A 298 -1.55 26.67 -3.29
N PHE A 299 -0.24 26.90 -3.23
CA PHE A 299 0.36 28.19 -3.57
C PHE A 299 0.56 28.42 -5.07
N THR A 300 0.64 27.37 -5.88
CA THR A 300 0.76 27.50 -7.33
C THR A 300 -0.59 27.76 -8.00
N ASN A 301 -1.67 27.22 -7.45
CA ASN A 301 -3.02 27.38 -7.99
C ASN A 301 -3.57 28.79 -7.74
N THR A 302 -3.21 29.44 -6.63
CA THR A 302 -3.59 30.82 -6.33
C THR A 302 -3.02 31.81 -7.36
N LYS A 303 -1.82 31.56 -7.90
CA LYS A 303 -1.25 32.39 -8.97
C LYS A 303 -1.99 32.26 -10.31
N SER A 304 -2.52 31.07 -10.63
CA SER A 304 -3.29 30.89 -11.87
C SER A 304 -4.67 31.54 -11.80
N LEU A 305 -5.31 31.57 -10.66
CA LEU A 305 -6.58 32.26 -10.44
C LEU A 305 -6.43 33.77 -10.50
N SER A 306 -5.37 34.34 -9.91
CA SER A 306 -5.10 35.78 -9.96
C SER A 306 -4.76 36.29 -11.37
N ILE A 307 -4.15 35.44 -12.21
CA ILE A 307 -3.87 35.78 -13.63
C ILE A 307 -5.17 35.76 -14.47
N GLN A 308 -6.11 34.87 -14.18
CA GLN A 308 -7.41 34.82 -14.86
C GLN A 308 -8.33 35.98 -14.45
N GLU A 309 -8.31 36.42 -13.22
CA GLU A 309 -9.04 37.63 -12.75
C GLU A 309 -8.46 38.92 -13.33
N GLY A 310 -7.13 39.02 -13.43
CA GLY A 310 -6.47 40.16 -14.08
C GLY A 310 -6.73 40.27 -15.59
N SER A 311 -7.02 39.17 -16.27
CA SER A 311 -7.32 39.11 -17.71
C SER A 311 -8.79 39.46 -18.05
N LYS A 312 -9.71 39.39 -17.08
CA LYS A 312 -11.13 39.76 -17.27
C LYS A 312 -11.41 41.23 -17.09
N GLY A 313 -10.41 42.02 -16.72
CA GLY A 313 -10.54 43.48 -16.43
C GLY A 313 -10.25 44.44 -17.59
N ILE A 314 -10.13 43.99 -18.85
CA ILE A 314 -9.96 44.87 -20.01
C ILE A 314 -11.34 45.02 -20.68
N PRO A 315 -12.05 46.16 -20.49
CA PRO A 315 -13.25 46.46 -21.27
C PRO A 315 -12.82 46.78 -22.70
N ILE A 316 -13.29 46.04 -23.65
CA ILE A 316 -13.21 46.38 -25.06
C ILE A 316 -14.31 47.39 -25.32
N ASN A 317 -13.92 48.67 -25.46
CA ASN A 317 -14.76 49.73 -26.04
C ASN A 317 -14.76 49.57 -27.57
#